data_3b84eb742014a0e67bec23a1fae79a41
#
_entry.id   3b84eb742014a0e67bec23a1fae79a41
#
_cell.length_a   1.000
_cell.length_b   1.000
_cell.length_c   1.000
_cell.angle_alpha   90.00
_cell.angle_beta   90.00
_cell.angle_gamma   90.00
#
_symmetry.space_group_name_H-M   'P 1'
#
loop_
_entity.id
_entity.type
_entity.pdbx_description
1 polymer ?
#
loop_
_entity_poly.entity_id
_entity_poly.type
_entity_poly.pdbx_seq_one_letter_code
_entity_poly.pdbx_strand_id
1 'polypeptide(L)'
;MTDEMRDWAHRIVPHDTDPEKRLEVLLAGIFDPGKLDLQYEARYTATAQEVFKTKRANCLAFTSLFVGMAREVGVPVFFLAVDDVERFEKEGDLVVVSGHVSAGYGVGPEIKILDFSAAPQTPTYRRVHRISDLTAVALFHSNRGGELLRLGKHDEALPWLQRAVAVDPDLSGAWINYGVALRRAGKATEAEAAYRKALEVDPTAVSAYQNLASMLRSQGKKQEAEDLMALSSKLGSRNPFIYLSLGDLSLIHGRLDEARRFYKRALRLYRGSAEPYAAMGIVALAAGDSGEAERWLRKAVAIDQENQRVKALVARLGGGKG
;
A
#
# COMPACT_ATOMS: atom_id res chain seq x y z
N MET A 1 -0.49 -23.11 -12.56
CA MET A 1 -1.12 -24.34 -11.97
C MET A 1 -0.19 -25.51 -12.18
N THR A 2 0.07 -26.27 -11.12
CA THR A 2 0.76 -27.58 -11.20
C THR A 2 -0.29 -28.69 -11.33
N ASP A 3 0.15 -29.88 -11.75
CA ASP A 3 -0.76 -31.04 -11.84
C ASP A 3 -1.34 -31.39 -10.46
N GLU A 4 -0.54 -31.34 -9.42
CA GLU A 4 -0.99 -31.56 -8.03
C GLU A 4 -2.12 -30.59 -7.62
N MET A 5 -2.04 -29.32 -8.01
CA MET A 5 -3.08 -28.32 -7.75
C MET A 5 -4.36 -28.60 -8.53
N ARG A 6 -4.23 -29.04 -9.80
CA ARG A 6 -5.37 -29.46 -10.64
C ARG A 6 -6.07 -30.69 -10.05
N ASP A 7 -5.32 -31.71 -9.74
CA ASP A 7 -5.83 -32.95 -9.16
C ASP A 7 -6.53 -32.71 -7.83
N TRP A 8 -5.98 -31.81 -7.01
CA TRP A 8 -6.60 -31.42 -5.75
C TRP A 8 -7.95 -30.72 -5.99
N ALA A 9 -8.01 -29.75 -6.91
CA ALA A 9 -9.24 -29.01 -7.21
C ALA A 9 -10.33 -29.93 -7.77
N HIS A 10 -9.99 -30.81 -8.73
CA HIS A 10 -10.92 -31.79 -9.31
C HIS A 10 -11.40 -32.84 -8.29
N ARG A 11 -10.58 -33.20 -7.32
CA ARG A 11 -10.94 -34.17 -6.27
C ARG A 11 -12.00 -33.63 -5.31
N ILE A 12 -11.94 -32.31 -4.99
CA ILE A 12 -12.87 -31.74 -4.00
C ILE A 12 -14.11 -31.12 -4.63
N VAL A 13 -14.06 -30.69 -5.90
CA VAL A 13 -15.16 -29.99 -6.57
C VAL A 13 -15.93 -30.98 -7.44
N PRO A 14 -17.23 -31.22 -7.17
CA PRO A 14 -18.07 -32.10 -7.99
C PRO A 14 -18.26 -31.54 -9.41
N HIS A 15 -18.14 -32.40 -10.43
CA HIS A 15 -18.28 -31.99 -11.83
C HIS A 15 -19.73 -31.63 -12.24
N ASP A 16 -20.73 -32.24 -11.59
CA ASP A 16 -22.13 -32.14 -11.98
C ASP A 16 -22.93 -31.06 -11.24
N THR A 17 -22.25 -30.06 -10.67
CA THR A 17 -22.87 -28.95 -9.95
C THR A 17 -22.75 -27.63 -10.71
N ASP A 18 -23.64 -26.68 -10.42
CA ASP A 18 -23.59 -25.33 -10.97
C ASP A 18 -22.32 -24.58 -10.54
N PRO A 19 -21.92 -23.53 -11.27
CA PRO A 19 -20.70 -22.80 -10.97
C PRO A 19 -20.65 -22.17 -9.58
N GLU A 20 -21.78 -21.72 -9.02
CA GLU A 20 -21.81 -21.12 -7.67
C GLU A 20 -21.51 -22.18 -6.61
N LYS A 21 -22.08 -23.37 -6.77
CA LYS A 21 -21.81 -24.48 -5.86
C LYS A 21 -20.36 -24.94 -5.93
N ARG A 22 -19.78 -24.95 -7.14
CA ARG A 22 -18.33 -25.24 -7.30
C ARG A 22 -17.47 -24.23 -6.57
N LEU A 23 -17.82 -22.92 -6.62
CA LEU A 23 -17.11 -21.86 -5.87
C LEU A 23 -17.21 -22.08 -4.36
N GLU A 24 -18.42 -22.37 -3.84
CA GLU A 24 -18.62 -22.61 -2.42
C GLU A 24 -17.76 -23.78 -1.92
N VAL A 25 -17.80 -24.89 -2.65
CA VAL A 25 -17.04 -26.10 -2.30
C VAL A 25 -15.52 -25.85 -2.37
N LEU A 26 -15.07 -25.14 -3.40
CA LEU A 26 -13.66 -24.79 -3.54
C LEU A 26 -13.19 -23.87 -2.39
N LEU A 27 -13.96 -22.83 -2.08
CA LEU A 27 -13.67 -21.92 -0.98
C LEU A 27 -13.62 -22.65 0.38
N ALA A 28 -14.66 -23.45 0.65
CA ALA A 28 -14.71 -24.26 1.87
C ALA A 28 -13.49 -25.19 1.95
N GLY A 29 -13.12 -25.83 0.84
CA GLY A 29 -11.95 -26.74 0.79
C GLY A 29 -10.61 -26.06 1.03
N ILE A 30 -10.47 -24.82 0.60
CA ILE A 30 -9.22 -24.06 0.78
C ILE A 30 -9.00 -23.69 2.26
N PHE A 31 -10.06 -23.34 2.99
CA PHE A 31 -9.98 -22.92 4.41
C PHE A 31 -10.21 -24.06 5.41
N ASP A 32 -10.72 -25.21 4.97
CA ASP A 32 -10.98 -26.34 5.86
C ASP A 32 -9.65 -26.90 6.43
N PRO A 33 -9.48 -26.94 7.78
CA PRO A 33 -8.30 -27.51 8.42
C PRO A 33 -8.03 -28.98 8.03
N GLY A 34 -9.08 -29.72 7.63
CA GLY A 34 -8.97 -31.10 7.15
C GLY A 34 -8.54 -31.22 5.69
N LYS A 35 -8.39 -30.11 4.94
CA LYS A 35 -8.09 -30.09 3.50
C LYS A 35 -6.85 -29.26 3.20
N LEU A 36 -7.01 -28.01 2.65
CA LEU A 36 -5.83 -27.20 2.33
C LEU A 36 -5.34 -26.38 3.54
N ASP A 37 -6.23 -25.94 4.43
CA ASP A 37 -5.91 -25.20 5.66
C ASP A 37 -5.06 -23.94 5.41
N LEU A 38 -5.53 -23.08 4.51
CA LEU A 38 -4.76 -21.91 4.11
C LEU A 38 -4.89 -20.78 5.14
N GLN A 39 -3.72 -20.24 5.56
CA GLN A 39 -3.60 -19.19 6.55
C GLN A 39 -3.25 -17.84 5.90
N TYR A 40 -3.90 -16.78 6.37
CA TYR A 40 -3.62 -15.43 5.88
C TYR A 40 -2.35 -14.85 6.53
N GLU A 41 -1.42 -14.37 5.70
CA GLU A 41 -0.21 -13.68 6.12
C GLU A 41 0.04 -12.44 5.26
N ALA A 42 -0.27 -11.27 5.79
CA ALA A 42 -0.30 -10.00 5.05
C ALA A 42 0.98 -9.62 4.31
N ARG A 43 2.15 -10.09 4.80
CA ARG A 43 3.47 -9.74 4.27
C ARG A 43 4.16 -10.87 3.51
N TYR A 44 3.41 -11.87 3.09
CA TYR A 44 3.95 -13.02 2.37
C TYR A 44 3.39 -13.07 0.95
N THR A 45 4.06 -12.39 0.02
CA THR A 45 3.75 -12.48 -1.41
C THR A 45 4.41 -13.72 -2.00
N ALA A 46 3.60 -14.66 -2.45
CA ALA A 46 4.04 -15.94 -2.99
C ALA A 46 3.32 -16.26 -4.30
N THR A 47 3.90 -17.12 -5.11
CA THR A 47 3.22 -17.71 -6.27
C THR A 47 2.12 -18.68 -5.82
N ALA A 48 1.13 -18.94 -6.65
CA ALA A 48 0.07 -19.90 -6.35
C ALA A 48 0.64 -21.30 -5.97
N GLN A 49 1.75 -21.70 -6.58
CA GLN A 49 2.44 -22.97 -6.26
C GLN A 49 3.06 -22.94 -4.86
N GLU A 50 3.71 -21.85 -4.48
CA GLU A 50 4.28 -21.69 -3.14
C GLU A 50 3.17 -21.64 -2.08
N VAL A 51 2.07 -20.93 -2.35
CA VAL A 51 0.88 -20.88 -1.48
C VAL A 51 0.33 -22.29 -1.23
N PHE A 52 0.16 -23.06 -2.28
CA PHE A 52 -0.36 -24.43 -2.17
C PHE A 52 0.52 -25.32 -1.29
N LYS A 53 1.85 -25.14 -1.36
CA LYS A 53 2.82 -25.93 -0.56
C LYS A 53 2.93 -25.41 0.88
N THR A 54 3.04 -24.08 1.06
CA THR A 54 3.30 -23.47 2.36
C THR A 54 2.02 -23.19 3.17
N LYS A 55 0.88 -23.17 2.50
CA LYS A 55 -0.46 -22.87 3.06
C LYS A 55 -0.55 -21.47 3.67
N ARG A 56 0.28 -20.54 3.21
CA ARG A 56 0.38 -19.16 3.67
C ARG A 56 0.25 -18.22 2.47
N ALA A 57 -0.57 -17.18 2.59
CA ALA A 57 -0.80 -16.24 1.51
C ALA A 57 -1.23 -14.86 2.01
N ASN A 58 -0.82 -13.81 1.30
CA ASN A 58 -1.49 -12.51 1.34
C ASN A 58 -2.70 -12.50 0.38
N CYS A 59 -3.43 -11.37 0.32
CA CYS A 59 -4.61 -11.23 -0.52
C CYS A 59 -4.34 -11.57 -2.01
N LEU A 60 -3.25 -11.07 -2.59
CA LEU A 60 -2.93 -11.31 -4.00
C LEU A 60 -2.51 -12.76 -4.27
N ALA A 61 -1.67 -13.33 -3.41
CA ALA A 61 -1.18 -14.69 -3.53
C ALA A 61 -2.34 -15.71 -3.38
N PHE A 62 -3.23 -15.47 -2.41
CA PHE A 62 -4.46 -16.23 -2.25
C PHE A 62 -5.36 -16.12 -3.48
N THR A 63 -5.65 -14.87 -3.93
CA THR A 63 -6.50 -14.64 -5.10
C THR A 63 -5.93 -15.33 -6.34
N SER A 64 -4.60 -15.32 -6.51
CA SER A 64 -3.94 -16.00 -7.64
C SER A 64 -4.12 -17.51 -7.61
N LEU A 65 -3.99 -18.15 -6.44
CA LEU A 65 -4.29 -19.56 -6.25
C LEU A 65 -5.75 -19.86 -6.56
N PHE A 66 -6.66 -19.11 -5.96
CA PHE A 66 -8.10 -19.29 -6.08
C PHE A 66 -8.60 -19.12 -7.52
N VAL A 67 -8.20 -18.04 -8.20
CA VAL A 67 -8.57 -17.77 -9.60
C VAL A 67 -8.08 -18.91 -10.52
N GLY A 68 -6.85 -19.40 -10.31
CA GLY A 68 -6.31 -20.52 -11.07
C GLY A 68 -7.13 -21.80 -10.87
N MET A 69 -7.42 -22.18 -9.63
CA MET A 69 -8.20 -23.38 -9.30
C MET A 69 -9.66 -23.27 -9.75
N ALA A 70 -10.31 -22.12 -9.54
CA ALA A 70 -11.69 -21.93 -9.95
C ALA A 70 -11.87 -22.04 -11.48
N ARG A 71 -10.95 -21.46 -12.25
CA ARG A 71 -10.96 -21.58 -13.71
C ARG A 71 -10.72 -23.00 -14.17
N GLU A 72 -9.85 -23.74 -13.48
CA GLU A 72 -9.60 -25.16 -13.76
C GLU A 72 -10.86 -26.03 -13.62
N VAL A 73 -11.68 -25.73 -12.61
CA VAL A 73 -12.97 -26.44 -12.40
C VAL A 73 -14.14 -25.78 -13.16
N GLY A 74 -13.84 -24.98 -14.19
CA GLY A 74 -14.83 -24.41 -15.12
C GLY A 74 -15.62 -23.22 -14.60
N VAL A 75 -15.14 -22.50 -13.58
CA VAL A 75 -15.80 -21.29 -13.07
C VAL A 75 -15.04 -20.03 -13.53
N PRO A 76 -15.70 -19.11 -14.29
CA PRO A 76 -15.04 -17.97 -14.90
C PRO A 76 -14.84 -16.81 -13.89
N VAL A 77 -13.97 -17.00 -12.91
CA VAL A 77 -13.54 -15.93 -11.98
C VAL A 77 -12.46 -15.06 -12.59
N PHE A 78 -12.37 -13.83 -12.09
CA PHE A 78 -11.42 -12.82 -12.53
C PHE A 78 -10.87 -12.04 -11.34
N PHE A 79 -9.76 -11.33 -11.59
CA PHE A 79 -9.16 -10.45 -10.59
C PHE A 79 -9.90 -9.12 -10.49
N LEU A 80 -10.06 -8.62 -9.25
CA LEU A 80 -10.58 -7.30 -8.92
C LEU A 80 -9.53 -6.52 -8.14
N ALA A 81 -9.23 -5.31 -8.57
CA ALA A 81 -8.56 -4.33 -7.72
C ALA A 81 -9.59 -3.61 -6.84
N VAL A 82 -9.22 -3.34 -5.61
CA VAL A 82 -10.05 -2.65 -4.63
C VAL A 82 -9.41 -1.31 -4.29
N ASP A 83 -9.90 -0.24 -4.92
CA ASP A 83 -9.33 1.11 -4.77
C ASP A 83 -9.55 1.73 -3.39
N ASP A 84 -10.52 1.19 -2.64
CA ASP A 84 -10.83 1.67 -1.30
C ASP A 84 -9.79 1.26 -0.24
N VAL A 85 -8.91 0.30 -0.56
CA VAL A 85 -7.94 -0.30 0.36
C VAL A 85 -6.53 -0.17 -0.21
N GLU A 86 -6.06 1.06 -0.37
CA GLU A 86 -4.64 1.31 -0.59
C GLU A 86 -3.89 1.32 0.73
N ARG A 87 -2.75 0.67 0.77
CA ARG A 87 -1.80 0.71 1.89
C ARG A 87 -0.60 1.54 1.49
N PHE A 88 -0.28 2.50 2.35
CA PHE A 88 0.88 3.36 2.21
C PHE A 88 1.87 3.03 3.33
N GLU A 89 3.06 2.64 2.97
CA GLU A 89 4.14 2.37 3.92
C GLU A 89 5.29 3.33 3.68
N LYS A 90 5.87 3.86 4.77
CA LYS A 90 6.96 4.81 4.69
C LYS A 90 8.29 4.07 4.76
N GLU A 91 9.14 4.30 3.77
CA GLU A 91 10.50 3.79 3.67
C GLU A 91 11.47 4.98 3.76
N GLY A 92 11.85 5.32 5.00
CA GLY A 92 12.57 6.58 5.27
C GLY A 92 11.71 7.80 4.95
N ASP A 93 12.10 8.57 3.95
CA ASP A 93 11.38 9.74 3.43
C ASP A 93 10.46 9.43 2.23
N LEU A 94 10.44 8.18 1.76
CA LEU A 94 9.71 7.74 0.58
C LEU A 94 8.45 6.94 0.96
N VAL A 95 7.48 6.92 0.06
CA VAL A 95 6.23 6.17 0.24
C VAL A 95 6.18 5.03 -0.77
N VAL A 96 6.03 3.82 -0.26
CA VAL A 96 5.76 2.60 -1.01
C VAL A 96 4.25 2.35 -1.01
N VAL A 97 3.71 1.97 -2.17
CA VAL A 97 2.27 1.76 -2.35
C VAL A 97 1.99 0.29 -2.58
N SER A 98 0.98 -0.23 -1.90
CA SER A 98 0.41 -1.55 -2.18
C SER A 98 -1.12 -1.48 -2.20
N GLY A 99 -1.73 -2.12 -3.20
CA GLY A 99 -3.17 -2.23 -3.35
C GLY A 99 -3.72 -3.52 -2.73
N HIS A 100 -5.05 -3.62 -2.69
CA HIS A 100 -5.76 -4.83 -2.30
C HIS A 100 -6.39 -5.47 -3.53
N VAL A 101 -6.25 -6.80 -3.64
CA VAL A 101 -6.77 -7.60 -4.75
C VAL A 101 -7.70 -8.68 -4.21
N SER A 102 -8.84 -8.83 -4.85
CA SER A 102 -9.86 -9.83 -4.57
C SER A 102 -10.22 -10.60 -5.83
N ALA A 103 -10.99 -11.68 -5.72
CA ALA A 103 -11.58 -12.35 -6.88
C ALA A 103 -13.01 -11.89 -7.10
N GLY A 104 -13.44 -11.89 -8.36
CA GLY A 104 -14.81 -11.60 -8.78
C GLY A 104 -15.43 -12.72 -9.58
N TYR A 105 -16.74 -12.93 -9.40
CA TYR A 105 -17.56 -13.84 -10.19
C TYR A 105 -18.88 -13.17 -10.56
N GLY A 106 -19.36 -13.37 -11.77
CA GLY A 106 -20.59 -12.75 -12.27
C GLY A 106 -20.35 -11.62 -13.27
N VAL A 107 -21.40 -10.89 -13.63
CA VAL A 107 -21.37 -9.81 -14.62
C VAL A 107 -22.16 -8.58 -14.15
N GLY A 108 -21.71 -7.40 -14.55
CA GLY A 108 -22.39 -6.14 -14.25
C GLY A 108 -22.60 -5.89 -12.76
N PRO A 109 -23.80 -5.50 -12.32
CA PRO A 109 -24.09 -5.17 -10.92
C PRO A 109 -24.17 -6.41 -10.00
N GLU A 110 -24.22 -7.61 -10.58
CA GLU A 110 -24.32 -8.88 -9.84
C GLU A 110 -22.94 -9.53 -9.59
N ILE A 111 -21.85 -8.75 -9.67
CA ILE A 111 -20.53 -9.24 -9.34
C ILE A 111 -20.46 -9.59 -7.85
N LYS A 112 -20.25 -10.86 -7.55
CA LYS A 112 -19.90 -11.34 -6.22
C LYS A 112 -18.40 -11.13 -6.01
N ILE A 113 -18.06 -10.39 -4.94
CA ILE A 113 -16.67 -10.15 -4.55
C ILE A 113 -16.29 -11.21 -3.52
N LEU A 114 -15.23 -11.94 -3.82
CA LEU A 114 -14.68 -12.99 -2.97
C LEU A 114 -13.39 -12.43 -2.35
N ASP A 115 -13.52 -11.90 -1.14
CA ASP A 115 -12.41 -11.29 -0.41
C ASP A 115 -11.82 -12.25 0.62
N PHE A 116 -10.50 -12.23 0.71
CA PHE A 116 -9.68 -13.12 1.51
C PHE A 116 -8.87 -12.36 2.58
N SER A 117 -9.33 -11.17 2.94
CA SER A 117 -8.76 -10.47 4.08
C SER A 117 -9.21 -11.12 5.39
N ALA A 118 -8.37 -11.03 6.43
CA ALA A 118 -8.61 -11.64 7.74
C ALA A 118 -9.85 -11.10 8.51
N ALA A 119 -10.66 -10.24 7.90
CA ALA A 119 -11.86 -9.69 8.52
C ALA A 119 -13.08 -10.54 8.16
N PRO A 120 -13.83 -11.10 9.15
CA PRO A 120 -14.96 -11.98 8.91
C PRO A 120 -16.24 -11.28 8.42
N GLN A 121 -16.19 -10.01 8.04
CA GLN A 121 -17.34 -9.26 7.52
C GLN A 121 -17.16 -9.02 6.04
N THR A 122 -18.20 -9.30 5.25
CA THR A 122 -18.28 -8.92 3.82
C THR A 122 -18.00 -7.43 3.69
N PRO A 123 -16.81 -7.01 3.25
CA PRO A 123 -16.50 -5.60 3.17
C PRO A 123 -17.35 -4.99 2.06
N THR A 124 -18.06 -3.93 2.38
CA THR A 124 -18.75 -3.12 1.37
C THR A 124 -17.70 -2.26 0.65
N TYR A 125 -17.05 -2.83 -0.33
CA TYR A 125 -16.18 -2.07 -1.22
C TYR A 125 -17.03 -1.17 -2.12
N ARG A 126 -16.66 0.12 -2.21
CA ARG A 126 -17.39 1.12 -3.03
C ARG A 126 -16.78 1.30 -4.40
N ARG A 127 -15.49 1.00 -4.53
CA ARG A 127 -14.74 1.16 -5.79
C ARG A 127 -13.91 -0.07 -6.04
N VAL A 128 -14.43 -0.91 -6.94
CA VAL A 128 -13.74 -2.08 -7.45
C VAL A 128 -13.76 -2.04 -8.96
N HIS A 129 -12.70 -2.49 -9.58
CA HIS A 129 -12.66 -2.66 -11.03
C HIS A 129 -11.94 -3.95 -11.41
N ARG A 130 -12.34 -4.52 -12.53
CA ARG A 130 -11.70 -5.72 -13.06
C ARG A 130 -10.31 -5.36 -13.58
N ILE A 131 -9.32 -6.17 -13.21
CA ILE A 131 -7.96 -6.08 -13.74
C ILE A 131 -7.62 -7.31 -14.59
N SER A 132 -6.65 -7.14 -15.48
CA SER A 132 -6.15 -8.24 -16.32
C SER A 132 -5.28 -9.22 -15.52
N ASP A 133 -5.11 -10.42 -16.05
CA ASP A 133 -4.16 -11.38 -15.48
C ASP A 133 -2.72 -10.83 -15.53
N LEU A 134 -2.38 -10.05 -16.56
CA LEU A 134 -1.07 -9.39 -16.66
C LEU A 134 -0.89 -8.34 -15.56
N THR A 135 -1.92 -7.54 -15.28
CA THR A 135 -1.90 -6.59 -14.15
C THR A 135 -1.71 -7.33 -12.82
N ALA A 136 -2.35 -8.49 -12.63
CA ALA A 136 -2.14 -9.30 -11.42
C ALA A 136 -0.70 -9.81 -11.30
N VAL A 137 -0.07 -10.22 -12.42
CA VAL A 137 1.36 -10.59 -12.47
C VAL A 137 2.26 -9.38 -12.17
N ALA A 138 1.95 -8.20 -12.71
CA ALA A 138 2.70 -6.98 -12.42
C ALA A 138 2.61 -6.61 -10.93
N LEU A 139 1.42 -6.72 -10.33
CA LEU A 139 1.21 -6.51 -8.89
C LEU A 139 2.02 -7.51 -8.04
N PHE A 140 2.10 -8.78 -8.46
CA PHE A 140 2.96 -9.76 -7.79
C PHE A 140 4.43 -9.31 -7.78
N HIS A 141 4.96 -8.90 -8.93
CA HIS A 141 6.32 -8.40 -9.03
C HIS A 141 6.53 -7.11 -8.21
N SER A 142 5.57 -6.19 -8.25
CA SER A 142 5.61 -4.95 -7.47
C SER A 142 5.60 -5.22 -5.95
N ASN A 143 4.76 -6.14 -5.48
CA ASN A 143 4.69 -6.50 -4.07
C ASN A 143 5.98 -7.18 -3.58
N ARG A 144 6.57 -8.09 -4.38
CA ARG A 144 7.89 -8.70 -4.05
C ARG A 144 8.98 -7.64 -3.97
N GLY A 145 9.02 -6.71 -4.91
CA GLY A 145 9.94 -5.58 -4.86
C GLY A 145 9.71 -4.69 -3.62
N GLY A 146 8.45 -4.39 -3.29
CA GLY A 146 8.08 -3.63 -2.10
C GLY A 146 8.48 -4.31 -0.79
N GLU A 147 8.35 -5.64 -0.70
CA GLU A 147 8.84 -6.42 0.45
C GLU A 147 10.35 -6.30 0.62
N LEU A 148 11.11 -6.40 -0.48
CA LEU A 148 12.57 -6.26 -0.46
C LEU A 148 13.01 -4.85 -0.09
N LEU A 149 12.27 -3.82 -0.57
CA LEU A 149 12.51 -2.43 -0.16
C LEU A 149 12.37 -2.27 1.37
N ARG A 150 11.31 -2.82 1.97
CA ARG A 150 11.10 -2.78 3.43
C ARG A 150 12.20 -3.49 4.23
N LEU A 151 12.81 -4.51 3.63
CA LEU A 151 13.96 -5.23 4.22
C LEU A 151 15.29 -4.53 3.98
N GLY A 152 15.32 -3.34 3.33
CA GLY A 152 16.52 -2.61 2.96
C GLY A 152 17.32 -3.26 1.83
N LYS A 153 16.76 -4.25 1.13
CA LYS A 153 17.40 -5.01 0.04
C LYS A 153 17.15 -4.35 -1.32
N HIS A 154 17.65 -3.14 -1.47
CA HIS A 154 17.30 -2.27 -2.60
C HIS A 154 17.76 -2.84 -3.95
N ASP A 155 18.95 -3.42 -4.02
CA ASP A 155 19.48 -4.03 -5.24
C ASP A 155 18.71 -5.27 -5.67
N GLU A 156 18.24 -6.08 -4.69
CA GLU A 156 17.38 -7.23 -4.95
C GLU A 156 15.96 -6.81 -5.39
N ALA A 157 15.47 -5.64 -4.95
CA ALA A 157 14.16 -5.12 -5.31
C ALA A 157 14.07 -4.66 -6.78
N LEU A 158 15.16 -4.07 -7.31
CA LEU A 158 15.19 -3.48 -8.65
C LEU A 158 14.71 -4.42 -9.77
N PRO A 159 15.23 -5.65 -9.93
CA PRO A 159 14.79 -6.53 -11.01
C PRO A 159 13.31 -6.93 -10.91
N TRP A 160 12.75 -7.02 -9.69
CA TRP A 160 11.33 -7.29 -9.50
C TRP A 160 10.47 -6.12 -9.97
N LEU A 161 10.84 -4.90 -9.58
CA LEU A 161 10.09 -3.69 -9.92
C LEU A 161 10.23 -3.34 -11.40
N GLN A 162 11.41 -3.58 -12.00
CA GLN A 162 11.60 -3.46 -13.44
C GLN A 162 10.68 -4.42 -14.22
N ARG A 163 10.53 -5.66 -13.75
CA ARG A 163 9.58 -6.60 -14.35
C ARG A 163 8.14 -6.15 -14.19
N ALA A 164 7.78 -5.58 -13.04
CA ALA A 164 6.44 -5.07 -12.80
C ALA A 164 6.03 -4.02 -13.84
N VAL A 165 6.87 -3.00 -14.07
CA VAL A 165 6.60 -1.95 -15.06
C VAL A 165 6.73 -2.41 -16.51
N ALA A 166 7.47 -3.48 -16.76
CA ALA A 166 7.56 -4.08 -18.10
C ALA A 166 6.33 -4.93 -18.43
N VAL A 167 5.74 -5.62 -17.46
CA VAL A 167 4.53 -6.45 -17.64
C VAL A 167 3.29 -5.59 -17.76
N ASP A 168 3.16 -4.55 -16.95
CA ASP A 168 2.04 -3.60 -16.99
C ASP A 168 2.56 -2.16 -16.85
N PRO A 169 2.81 -1.49 -17.99
CA PRO A 169 3.27 -0.10 -18.00
C PRO A 169 2.24 0.91 -17.48
N ASP A 170 0.97 0.52 -17.40
CA ASP A 170 -0.13 1.38 -16.96
C ASP A 170 -0.40 1.24 -15.45
N LEU A 171 0.42 0.49 -14.73
CA LEU A 171 0.35 0.36 -13.29
C LEU A 171 1.19 1.44 -12.58
N SER A 172 0.58 2.60 -12.28
CA SER A 172 1.27 3.75 -11.67
C SER A 172 1.98 3.39 -10.35
N GLY A 173 1.36 2.55 -9.51
CA GLY A 173 1.96 2.09 -8.25
C GLY A 173 3.27 1.32 -8.43
N ALA A 174 3.40 0.56 -9.53
CA ALA A 174 4.66 -0.13 -9.84
C ALA A 174 5.77 0.87 -10.22
N TRP A 175 5.44 1.92 -10.98
CA TRP A 175 6.38 3.00 -11.31
C TRP A 175 6.83 3.77 -10.06
N ILE A 176 5.92 4.03 -9.11
CA ILE A 176 6.26 4.65 -7.82
C ILE A 176 7.27 3.80 -7.06
N ASN A 177 6.99 2.51 -6.89
CA ASN A 177 7.86 1.60 -6.16
C ASN A 177 9.21 1.42 -6.88
N TYR A 178 9.21 1.37 -8.22
CA TYR A 178 10.44 1.33 -9.02
C TYR A 178 11.27 2.60 -8.83
N GLY A 179 10.65 3.77 -8.83
CA GLY A 179 11.30 5.04 -8.51
C GLY A 179 11.92 5.06 -7.11
N VAL A 180 11.24 4.49 -6.11
CA VAL A 180 11.79 4.33 -4.74
C VAL A 180 13.05 3.47 -4.76
N ALA A 181 13.03 2.32 -5.42
CA ALA A 181 14.18 1.43 -5.53
C ALA A 181 15.37 2.11 -6.25
N LEU A 182 15.10 2.78 -7.37
CA LEU A 182 16.11 3.51 -8.13
C LEU A 182 16.77 4.62 -7.28
N ARG A 183 15.96 5.38 -6.55
CA ARG A 183 16.47 6.43 -5.66
C ARG A 183 17.35 5.85 -4.55
N ARG A 184 16.96 4.73 -3.96
CA ARG A 184 17.74 4.02 -2.93
C ARG A 184 19.04 3.45 -3.48
N ALA A 185 19.06 3.03 -4.75
CA ALA A 185 20.25 2.59 -5.46
C ALA A 185 21.14 3.76 -5.96
N GLY A 186 20.83 5.02 -5.61
CA GLY A 186 21.59 6.20 -6.03
C GLY A 186 21.34 6.65 -7.47
N LYS A 187 20.38 6.04 -8.19
CA LYS A 187 20.03 6.31 -9.59
C LYS A 187 19.00 7.43 -9.69
N ALA A 188 19.41 8.66 -9.32
CA ALA A 188 18.49 9.78 -9.14
C ALA A 188 17.75 10.18 -10.43
N THR A 189 18.42 10.21 -11.57
CA THR A 189 17.82 10.60 -12.86
C THR A 189 16.75 9.59 -13.29
N GLU A 190 17.05 8.29 -13.17
CA GLU A 190 16.10 7.23 -13.51
C GLU A 190 14.91 7.21 -12.53
N ALA A 191 15.14 7.50 -11.25
CA ALA A 191 14.09 7.63 -10.25
C ALA A 191 13.12 8.78 -10.58
N GLU A 192 13.65 9.93 -11.00
CA GLU A 192 12.84 11.06 -11.46
C GLU A 192 11.97 10.67 -12.65
N ALA A 193 12.56 10.03 -13.65
CA ALA A 193 11.82 9.54 -14.82
C ALA A 193 10.71 8.56 -14.43
N ALA A 194 10.97 7.64 -13.50
CA ALA A 194 9.98 6.69 -13.01
C ALA A 194 8.80 7.38 -12.28
N TYR A 195 9.07 8.37 -11.42
CA TYR A 195 8.00 9.13 -10.75
C TYR A 195 7.19 9.97 -11.74
N ARG A 196 7.83 10.60 -12.73
CA ARG A 196 7.13 11.34 -13.79
C ARG A 196 6.27 10.40 -14.64
N LYS A 197 6.77 9.19 -14.94
CA LYS A 197 5.97 8.17 -15.64
C LYS A 197 4.76 7.72 -14.82
N ALA A 198 4.90 7.54 -13.50
CA ALA A 198 3.76 7.28 -12.63
C ALA A 198 2.69 8.36 -12.71
N LEU A 199 3.07 9.64 -12.78
CA LEU A 199 2.15 10.78 -12.91
C LEU A 199 1.55 10.91 -14.31
N GLU A 200 2.26 10.47 -15.34
CA GLU A 200 1.74 10.40 -16.71
C GLU A 200 0.63 9.34 -16.82
N VAL A 201 0.85 8.18 -16.19
CA VAL A 201 -0.12 7.07 -16.14
C VAL A 201 -1.32 7.43 -15.25
N ASP A 202 -1.07 7.96 -14.06
CA ASP A 202 -2.11 8.39 -13.13
C ASP A 202 -1.80 9.78 -12.57
N PRO A 203 -2.38 10.84 -13.16
CA PRO A 203 -2.20 12.21 -12.67
C PRO A 203 -2.71 12.44 -11.24
N THR A 204 -3.43 11.48 -10.66
CA THR A 204 -3.94 11.55 -9.29
C THR A 204 -3.09 10.77 -8.28
N ALA A 205 -1.99 10.17 -8.72
CA ALA A 205 -1.07 9.38 -7.91
C ALA A 205 -0.29 10.26 -6.91
N VAL A 206 -0.93 10.61 -5.80
CA VAL A 206 -0.40 11.55 -4.80
C VAL A 206 0.94 11.11 -4.23
N SER A 207 1.19 9.81 -4.08
CA SER A 207 2.48 9.28 -3.61
C SER A 207 3.62 9.56 -4.59
N ALA A 208 3.35 9.61 -5.90
CA ALA A 208 4.35 10.00 -6.91
C ALA A 208 4.72 11.48 -6.74
N TYR A 209 3.76 12.38 -6.56
CA TYR A 209 4.04 13.79 -6.25
C TYR A 209 4.90 13.94 -5.01
N GLN A 210 4.58 13.21 -3.93
CA GLN A 210 5.31 13.27 -2.68
C GLN A 210 6.76 12.81 -2.84
N ASN A 211 6.97 11.66 -3.48
CA ASN A 211 8.30 11.09 -3.68
C ASN A 211 9.15 11.96 -4.59
N LEU A 212 8.58 12.49 -5.67
CA LEU A 212 9.24 13.43 -6.59
C LEU A 212 9.59 14.74 -5.88
N ALA A 213 8.66 15.33 -5.13
CA ALA A 213 8.91 16.55 -4.37
C ALA A 213 9.99 16.37 -3.30
N SER A 214 10.00 15.23 -2.59
CA SER A 214 11.07 14.88 -1.64
C SER A 214 12.43 14.80 -2.33
N MET A 215 12.50 14.19 -3.51
CA MET A 215 13.72 14.08 -4.28
C MET A 215 14.21 15.45 -4.77
N LEU A 216 13.35 16.26 -5.38
CA LEU A 216 13.68 17.60 -5.87
C LEU A 216 14.18 18.52 -4.74
N ARG A 217 13.57 18.40 -3.56
CA ARG A 217 14.03 19.13 -2.36
C ARG A 217 15.45 18.74 -1.97
N SER A 218 15.80 17.44 -2.02
CA SER A 218 17.16 16.98 -1.74
C SER A 218 18.18 17.45 -2.78
N GLN A 219 17.73 17.78 -4.01
CA GLN A 219 18.54 18.37 -5.09
C GLN A 219 18.60 19.91 -5.02
N GLY A 220 17.99 20.55 -4.02
CA GLY A 220 17.94 22.02 -3.89
C GLY A 220 16.87 22.70 -4.75
N LYS A 221 16.09 21.98 -5.53
CA LYS A 221 15.00 22.48 -6.39
C LYS A 221 13.73 22.73 -5.58
N LYS A 222 13.81 23.65 -4.60
CA LYS A 222 12.77 23.86 -3.59
C LYS A 222 11.44 24.31 -4.20
N GLN A 223 11.49 25.28 -5.13
CA GLN A 223 10.27 25.83 -5.73
C GLN A 223 9.48 24.77 -6.50
N GLU A 224 10.15 23.97 -7.34
CA GLU A 224 9.50 22.89 -8.08
C GLU A 224 8.87 21.84 -7.14
N ALA A 225 9.55 21.51 -6.04
CA ALA A 225 9.02 20.62 -5.02
C ALA A 225 7.76 21.20 -4.34
N GLU A 226 7.72 22.50 -4.05
CA GLU A 226 6.57 23.18 -3.45
C GLU A 226 5.38 23.23 -4.42
N ASP A 227 5.62 23.49 -5.70
CA ASP A 227 4.58 23.49 -6.73
C ASP A 227 3.93 22.12 -6.88
N LEU A 228 4.71 21.04 -6.90
CA LEU A 228 4.22 19.65 -6.93
C LEU A 228 3.38 19.32 -5.68
N MET A 229 3.84 19.75 -4.50
CA MET A 229 3.09 19.53 -3.26
C MET A 229 1.79 20.33 -3.25
N ALA A 230 1.78 21.57 -3.72
CA ALA A 230 0.58 22.39 -3.85
C ALA A 230 -0.44 21.75 -4.80
N LEU A 231 0.02 21.20 -5.93
CA LEU A 231 -0.83 20.46 -6.88
C LEU A 231 -1.43 19.23 -6.22
N SER A 232 -0.61 18.40 -5.57
CA SER A 232 -1.07 17.18 -4.88
C SER A 232 -2.09 17.44 -3.77
N SER A 233 -2.00 18.61 -3.11
CA SER A 233 -2.94 19.00 -2.04
C SER A 233 -4.39 19.14 -2.53
N LYS A 234 -4.58 19.48 -3.80
CA LYS A 234 -5.90 19.65 -4.44
C LYS A 234 -6.56 18.34 -4.81
N LEU A 235 -5.79 17.27 -4.95
CA LEU A 235 -6.28 15.98 -5.44
C LEU A 235 -7.05 15.18 -4.37
N GLY A 236 -6.92 15.52 -3.10
CA GLY A 236 -7.60 14.85 -1.99
C GLY A 236 -7.17 13.39 -1.86
N SER A 237 -6.22 13.11 -1.01
CA SER A 237 -5.64 11.78 -0.85
C SER A 237 -6.12 11.06 0.41
N ARG A 238 -6.10 9.72 0.39
CA ARG A 238 -6.15 8.86 1.57
C ARG A 238 -4.77 8.57 2.15
N ASN A 239 -3.70 8.99 1.47
CA ASN A 239 -2.33 8.85 1.96
C ASN A 239 -2.07 9.82 3.12
N PRO A 240 -1.88 9.35 4.37
CA PRO A 240 -1.63 10.23 5.52
C PRO A 240 -0.31 10.98 5.40
N PHE A 241 0.68 10.41 4.72
CA PHE A 241 2.01 10.97 4.61
C PHE A 241 2.05 12.25 3.78
N ILE A 242 1.14 12.42 2.81
CA ILE A 242 1.02 13.67 2.07
C ILE A 242 0.62 14.81 2.99
N TYR A 243 -0.31 14.57 3.92
CA TYR A 243 -0.75 15.59 4.86
C TYR A 243 0.30 15.87 5.94
N LEU A 244 1.14 14.90 6.29
CA LEU A 244 2.32 15.16 7.13
C LEU A 244 3.31 16.08 6.40
N SER A 245 3.65 15.76 5.15
CA SER A 245 4.57 16.58 4.34
C SER A 245 4.04 17.99 4.06
N LEU A 246 2.74 18.14 3.78
CA LEU A 246 2.09 19.45 3.61
C LEU A 246 2.09 20.25 4.91
N GLY A 247 1.85 19.59 6.04
CA GLY A 247 1.94 20.18 7.35
C GLY A 247 3.36 20.66 7.69
N ASP A 248 4.38 19.87 7.36
CA ASP A 248 5.78 20.22 7.53
C ASP A 248 6.16 21.43 6.68
N LEU A 249 5.73 21.47 5.43
CA LEU A 249 5.94 22.61 4.54
C LEU A 249 5.28 23.87 5.08
N SER A 250 4.02 23.78 5.52
CA SER A 250 3.32 24.93 6.12
C SER A 250 4.00 25.41 7.42
N LEU A 251 4.53 24.48 8.23
CA LEU A 251 5.26 24.81 9.46
C LEU A 251 6.57 25.55 9.14
N ILE A 252 7.34 25.10 8.13
CA ILE A 252 8.58 25.78 7.68
C ILE A 252 8.29 27.22 7.25
N HIS A 253 7.13 27.48 6.63
CA HIS A 253 6.72 28.82 6.21
C HIS A 253 6.01 29.63 7.32
N GLY A 254 5.98 29.13 8.57
CA GLY A 254 5.33 29.79 9.70
C GLY A 254 3.80 29.78 9.64
N ARG A 255 3.17 29.05 8.73
CA ARG A 255 1.71 28.98 8.56
C ARG A 255 1.12 27.92 9.51
N LEU A 256 1.14 28.26 10.83
CA LEU A 256 0.83 27.29 11.89
C LEU A 256 -0.59 26.71 11.82
N ASP A 257 -1.60 27.54 11.49
CA ASP A 257 -2.99 27.06 11.36
C ASP A 257 -3.17 26.10 10.20
N GLU A 258 -2.48 26.34 9.09
CA GLU A 258 -2.49 25.46 7.92
C GLU A 258 -1.79 24.14 8.24
N ALA A 259 -0.60 24.19 8.88
CA ALA A 259 0.10 23.01 9.37
C ALA A 259 -0.79 22.16 10.28
N ARG A 260 -1.47 22.80 11.24
CA ARG A 260 -2.41 22.14 12.17
C ARG A 260 -3.57 21.45 11.40
N ARG A 261 -4.13 22.08 10.37
CA ARG A 261 -5.19 21.46 9.54
C ARG A 261 -4.71 20.22 8.83
N PHE A 262 -3.53 20.26 8.23
CA PHE A 262 -2.93 19.12 7.54
C PHE A 262 -2.61 17.98 8.51
N TYR A 263 -1.98 18.25 9.65
CA TYR A 263 -1.68 17.23 10.65
C TYR A 263 -2.95 16.59 11.25
N LYS A 264 -4.03 17.36 11.46
CA LYS A 264 -5.34 16.80 11.85
C LYS A 264 -5.90 15.87 10.77
N ARG A 265 -5.67 16.16 9.50
CA ARG A 265 -6.08 15.26 8.39
C ARG A 265 -5.27 13.97 8.41
N ALA A 266 -3.94 14.06 8.55
CA ALA A 266 -3.06 12.89 8.69
C ALA A 266 -3.49 12.02 9.88
N LEU A 267 -3.76 12.63 11.03
CA LEU A 267 -4.20 11.94 12.24
C LEU A 267 -5.52 11.18 12.06
N ARG A 268 -6.48 11.74 11.33
CA ARG A 268 -7.74 11.04 11.02
C ARG A 268 -7.53 9.79 10.17
N LEU A 269 -6.54 9.82 9.27
CA LEU A 269 -6.24 8.73 8.35
C LEU A 269 -5.33 7.67 8.96
N TYR A 270 -4.49 8.05 9.95
CA TYR A 270 -3.45 7.18 10.49
C TYR A 270 -3.35 7.26 12.01
N ARG A 271 -4.42 6.91 12.70
CA ARG A 271 -4.52 6.98 14.17
C ARG A 271 -3.59 6.02 14.92
N GLY A 272 -3.18 4.92 14.29
CA GLY A 272 -2.28 3.92 14.88
C GLY A 272 -0.80 4.28 14.82
N SER A 273 -0.41 5.44 14.26
CA SER A 273 0.98 5.88 14.16
C SER A 273 1.28 7.01 15.13
N ALA A 274 2.46 6.99 15.75
CA ALA A 274 2.95 8.08 16.60
C ALA A 274 3.23 9.38 15.83
N GLU A 275 3.54 9.27 14.54
CA GLU A 275 4.02 10.37 13.71
C GLU A 275 3.05 11.56 13.61
N PRO A 276 1.73 11.38 13.33
CA PRO A 276 0.78 12.49 13.32
C PRO A 276 0.58 13.15 14.69
N TYR A 277 0.65 12.38 15.77
CA TYR A 277 0.55 12.92 17.13
C TYR A 277 1.77 13.79 17.48
N ALA A 278 2.98 13.32 17.16
CA ALA A 278 4.19 14.09 17.34
C ALA A 278 4.18 15.37 16.49
N ALA A 279 3.69 15.31 15.26
CA ALA A 279 3.51 16.47 14.39
C ALA A 279 2.55 17.53 15.01
N MET A 280 1.44 17.08 15.62
CA MET A 280 0.54 17.97 16.36
C MET A 280 1.24 18.62 17.56
N GLY A 281 2.10 17.89 18.26
CA GLY A 281 2.91 18.43 19.36
C GLY A 281 3.91 19.48 18.87
N ILE A 282 4.59 19.24 17.75
CA ILE A 282 5.55 20.18 17.17
C ILE A 282 4.88 21.51 16.78
N VAL A 283 3.70 21.46 16.14
CA VAL A 283 2.99 22.70 15.78
C VAL A 283 2.43 23.42 16.99
N ALA A 284 2.01 22.72 18.05
CA ALA A 284 1.59 23.32 19.30
C ALA A 284 2.75 24.06 19.98
N LEU A 285 3.95 23.44 20.01
CA LEU A 285 5.15 24.05 20.54
C LEU A 285 5.56 25.30 19.74
N ALA A 286 5.48 25.24 18.41
CA ALA A 286 5.74 26.38 17.52
C ALA A 286 4.73 27.54 17.75
N ALA A 287 3.51 27.22 18.17
CA ALA A 287 2.49 28.20 18.56
C ALA A 287 2.65 28.72 20.00
N GLY A 288 3.67 28.29 20.75
CA GLY A 288 3.93 28.69 22.13
C GLY A 288 3.12 27.92 23.20
N ASP A 289 2.32 26.91 22.80
CA ASP A 289 1.53 26.11 23.74
C ASP A 289 2.28 24.81 24.13
N SER A 290 3.19 24.95 25.11
CA SER A 290 3.94 23.81 25.64
C SER A 290 3.04 22.78 26.33
N GLY A 291 1.94 23.21 26.95
CA GLY A 291 0.99 22.33 27.61
C GLY A 291 0.23 21.44 26.61
N GLU A 292 -0.19 22.00 25.46
CA GLU A 292 -0.76 21.22 24.35
C GLU A 292 0.29 20.27 23.78
N ALA A 293 1.53 20.73 23.55
CA ALA A 293 2.61 19.93 23.03
C ALA A 293 2.91 18.69 23.89
N GLU A 294 2.95 18.85 25.22
CA GLU A 294 3.13 17.73 26.15
C GLU A 294 1.97 16.72 26.12
N ARG A 295 0.73 17.20 25.97
CA ARG A 295 -0.44 16.30 25.81
C ARG A 295 -0.33 15.44 24.55
N TRP A 296 0.11 16.02 23.45
CA TRP A 296 0.35 15.30 22.20
C TRP A 296 1.54 14.36 22.29
N LEU A 297 2.62 14.77 22.96
CA LEU A 297 3.80 13.92 23.19
C LEU A 297 3.42 12.64 23.94
N ARG A 298 2.65 12.74 25.04
CA ARG A 298 2.21 11.55 25.79
C ARG A 298 1.48 10.54 24.91
N LYS A 299 0.60 11.01 24.01
CA LYS A 299 -0.09 10.13 23.06
C LYS A 299 0.85 9.49 22.04
N ALA A 300 1.82 10.25 21.54
CA ALA A 300 2.79 9.75 20.58
C ALA A 300 3.72 8.68 21.19
N VAL A 301 4.26 8.94 22.39
CA VAL A 301 5.13 8.01 23.14
C VAL A 301 4.41 6.70 23.47
N ALA A 302 3.13 6.76 23.83
CA ALA A 302 2.32 5.57 24.12
C ALA A 302 2.17 4.63 22.89
N ILE A 303 2.36 5.13 21.66
CA ILE A 303 2.29 4.34 20.44
C ILE A 303 3.69 3.85 20.04
N ASP A 304 4.67 4.77 19.95
CA ASP A 304 6.03 4.47 19.54
C ASP A 304 7.00 5.56 20.00
N GLN A 305 7.71 5.30 21.10
CA GLN A 305 8.72 6.22 21.64
C GLN A 305 9.98 6.34 20.77
N GLU A 306 10.25 5.31 19.94
CA GLU A 306 11.44 5.26 19.09
C GLU A 306 11.25 6.03 17.77
N ASN A 307 10.04 6.45 17.46
CA ASN A 307 9.75 7.24 16.27
C ASN A 307 10.57 8.53 16.23
N GLN A 308 11.20 8.81 15.10
CA GLN A 308 12.12 9.94 14.92
C GLN A 308 11.47 11.30 15.23
N ARG A 309 10.19 11.47 14.85
CA ARG A 309 9.45 12.72 15.11
C ARG A 309 9.09 12.87 16.61
N VAL A 310 8.86 11.77 17.30
CA VAL A 310 8.68 11.74 18.76
C VAL A 310 9.96 12.18 19.45
N LYS A 311 11.11 11.61 19.09
CA LYS A 311 12.43 12.01 19.60
C LYS A 311 12.71 13.50 19.36
N ALA A 312 12.37 14.00 18.17
CA ALA A 312 12.52 15.41 17.85
C ALA A 312 11.65 16.32 18.72
N LEU A 313 10.42 15.91 19.04
CA LEU A 313 9.53 16.67 19.93
C LEU A 313 10.04 16.66 21.37
N VAL A 314 10.51 15.51 21.88
CA VAL A 314 11.15 15.40 23.22
C VAL A 314 12.33 16.35 23.33
N ALA A 315 13.25 16.34 22.36
CA ALA A 315 14.42 17.21 22.35
C ALA A 315 14.05 18.70 22.40
N ARG A 316 13.02 19.11 21.64
CA ARG A 316 12.54 20.51 21.62
C ARG A 316 11.91 20.95 22.94
N LEU A 317 11.13 20.06 23.59
CA LEU A 317 10.52 20.35 24.89
C LEU A 317 11.55 20.34 26.03
N GLY A 318 12.60 19.50 25.95
CA GLY A 318 13.69 19.45 26.91
C GLY A 318 14.64 20.66 26.81
N GLY A 319 14.91 21.16 25.62
CA GLY A 319 15.80 22.30 25.37
C GLY A 319 15.20 23.67 25.73
N GLY A 320 13.90 23.76 26.01
CA GLY A 320 13.22 24.99 26.43
C GLY A 320 13.21 25.23 27.96
N LYS A 321 13.88 24.40 28.76
CA LYS A 321 13.96 24.49 30.22
C LYS A 321 15.34 24.97 30.73
N GLY A 322 16.14 25.61 29.82
CA GLY A 322 17.44 26.22 30.17
C GLY A 322 17.40 27.72 30.12
#